data_56d2c8b47735b5cedc8779865221fea7
#
_entry.id   56d2c8b47735b5cedc8779865221fea7
#
_cell.length_a   1.000
_cell.length_b   1.000
_cell.length_c   1.000
_cell.angle_alpha   90.00
_cell.angle_beta   90.00
_cell.angle_gamma   90.00
#
_symmetry.space_group_name_H-M   'P 1'
#
loop_
_entity.id
_entity.type
_entity.pdbx_description
1 polymer ?
#
loop_
_entity_poly.entity_id
_entity_poly.type
_entity_poly.pdbx_seq_one_letter_code
_entity_poly.pdbx_strand_id
1 'polypeptide(L)'
;MSKAFLVGLWVCVVTLLSSYGAVLWVTGARAEREQDAYLEGIEYQKVNPITVPMINNGTVEGYVIAKLVFTADARTLRNLSVGPSAFLVDEAFREIYTNQRVDFEKLNKYDLDEITKSIRNNVNKRLNADIVQEVLIEELNYVDRDDIRS
;
A
#
# COMPACT_ATOMS: atom_id res chain seq x y z
N MET A 1 65.63 21.23 5.04
CA MET A 1 64.40 20.90 4.32
C MET A 1 63.84 22.17 3.70
N SER A 2 63.69 22.25 2.42
CA SER A 2 63.32 23.50 1.73
C SER A 2 61.90 23.92 2.05
N LYS A 3 61.67 25.21 2.29
CA LYS A 3 60.33 25.79 2.55
C LYS A 3 59.32 25.41 1.43
N ALA A 4 59.84 25.18 0.22
CA ALA A 4 59.04 24.68 -0.89
C ALA A 4 58.41 23.29 -0.68
N PHE A 5 59.08 22.39 0.00
CA PHE A 5 58.57 21.06 0.31
C PHE A 5 57.42 21.11 1.33
N LEU A 6 57.55 21.96 2.33
CA LEU A 6 56.49 22.19 3.33
C LEU A 6 55.24 22.81 2.69
N VAL A 7 55.41 23.76 1.78
CA VAL A 7 54.29 24.39 1.03
C VAL A 7 53.60 23.36 0.13
N GLY A 8 54.37 22.53 -0.58
CA GLY A 8 53.80 21.48 -1.42
C GLY A 8 52.99 20.43 -0.62
N LEU A 9 53.54 20.02 0.50
CA LEU A 9 52.82 19.08 1.42
C LEU A 9 51.52 19.71 1.94
N TRP A 10 51.54 20.98 2.29
CA TRP A 10 50.38 21.69 2.81
C TRP A 10 49.26 21.80 1.76
N VAL A 11 49.64 22.13 0.51
CA VAL A 11 48.67 22.18 -0.62
C VAL A 11 48.05 20.81 -0.87
N CYS A 12 48.84 19.72 -0.85
CA CYS A 12 48.28 18.36 -1.00
C CYS A 12 47.27 17.99 0.09
N VAL A 13 47.51 18.35 1.35
CA VAL A 13 46.59 18.09 2.44
C VAL A 13 45.30 18.88 2.27
N VAL A 14 45.37 20.14 1.90
CA VAL A 14 44.18 20.98 1.72
C VAL A 14 43.32 20.47 0.54
N THR A 15 43.97 20.07 -0.57
CA THR A 15 43.22 19.54 -1.74
C THR A 15 42.53 18.19 -1.40
N LEU A 16 43.20 17.30 -0.68
CA LEU A 16 42.60 16.03 -0.25
C LEU A 16 41.40 16.23 0.71
N LEU A 17 41.56 17.14 1.68
CA LEU A 17 40.46 17.47 2.61
C LEU A 17 39.26 18.12 1.90
N SER A 18 39.53 19.01 0.96
CA SER A 18 38.47 19.65 0.19
C SER A 18 37.70 18.65 -0.70
N SER A 19 38.41 17.73 -1.36
CA SER A 19 37.81 16.70 -2.19
C SER A 19 36.99 15.72 -1.34
N TYR A 20 37.48 15.31 -0.18
CA TYR A 20 36.77 14.43 0.74
C TYR A 20 35.50 15.08 1.29
N GLY A 21 35.60 16.34 1.71
CA GLY A 21 34.44 17.12 2.19
C GLY A 21 33.36 17.30 1.13
N ALA A 22 33.75 17.55 -0.13
CA ALA A 22 32.80 17.67 -1.23
C ALA A 22 32.06 16.35 -1.51
N VAL A 23 32.76 15.21 -1.48
CA VAL A 23 32.15 13.89 -1.67
C VAL A 23 31.14 13.58 -0.55
N LEU A 24 31.51 13.82 0.72
CA LEU A 24 30.58 13.59 1.84
C LEU A 24 29.33 14.45 1.74
N TRP A 25 29.46 15.70 1.32
CA TRP A 25 28.32 16.60 1.18
C TRP A 25 27.39 16.21 0.04
N VAL A 26 27.96 15.83 -1.11
CA VAL A 26 27.18 15.38 -2.28
C VAL A 26 26.51 14.03 -2.04
N THR A 27 27.18 13.08 -1.39
CA THR A 27 26.61 11.76 -1.09
C THR A 27 25.54 11.85 0.00
N GLY A 28 25.73 12.68 1.03
CA GLY A 28 24.70 12.91 2.05
C GLY A 28 23.45 13.55 1.47
N ALA A 29 23.60 14.62 0.68
CA ALA A 29 22.49 15.30 0.02
C ALA A 29 21.75 14.43 -1.04
N ARG A 30 22.44 13.50 -1.68
CA ARG A 30 21.82 12.53 -2.59
C ARG A 30 21.04 11.46 -1.84
N ALA A 31 21.62 10.92 -0.76
CA ALA A 31 20.93 9.92 0.06
C ALA A 31 19.64 10.47 0.66
N GLU A 32 19.63 11.70 1.15
CA GLU A 32 18.41 12.36 1.64
C GLU A 32 17.37 12.56 0.51
N ARG A 33 17.79 13.01 -0.67
CA ARG A 33 16.88 13.21 -1.81
C ARG A 33 16.32 11.91 -2.36
N GLU A 34 17.11 10.84 -2.44
CA GLU A 34 16.63 9.54 -2.88
C GLU A 34 15.68 8.93 -1.84
N GLN A 35 15.97 9.11 -0.56
CA GLN A 35 15.08 8.69 0.52
C GLN A 35 13.77 9.49 0.50
N ASP A 36 13.82 10.80 0.32
CA ASP A 36 12.64 11.65 0.23
C ASP A 36 11.80 11.35 -1.03
N ALA A 37 12.43 11.14 -2.18
CA ALA A 37 11.73 10.74 -3.40
C ALA A 37 11.06 9.37 -3.27
N TYR A 38 11.70 8.42 -2.60
CA TYR A 38 11.13 7.11 -2.29
C TYR A 38 9.98 7.22 -1.25
N LEU A 39 10.06 8.21 -0.36
CA LEU A 39 9.05 8.47 0.68
C LEU A 39 7.81 9.25 0.17
N GLU A 40 7.89 9.90 -0.97
CA GLU A 40 6.80 10.69 -1.58
C GLU A 40 5.93 9.90 -2.56
N GLY A 41 6.25 8.62 -2.77
CA GLY A 41 5.54 7.78 -3.72
C GLY A 41 4.23 7.20 -3.17
N ILE A 42 3.37 6.82 -4.11
CA ILE A 42 2.20 5.99 -3.83
C ILE A 42 2.69 4.57 -3.56
N GLU A 43 2.30 4.00 -2.43
CA GLU A 43 2.62 2.64 -2.03
C GLU A 43 1.41 1.73 -2.27
N TYR A 44 1.68 0.54 -2.82
CA TYR A 44 0.71 -0.53 -3.00
C TYR A 44 0.82 -1.50 -1.83
N GLN A 45 -0.26 -1.69 -1.10
CA GLN A 45 -0.30 -2.67 0.00
C GLN A 45 -1.35 -3.74 -0.25
N LYS A 46 -0.95 -5.01 -0.11
CA LYS A 46 -1.86 -6.15 -0.16
C LYS A 46 -2.58 -6.31 1.17
N VAL A 47 -3.86 -6.60 1.06
CA VAL A 47 -4.72 -6.93 2.19
C VAL A 47 -4.79 -8.46 2.33
N ASN A 48 -4.92 -8.96 3.55
CA ASN A 48 -5.14 -10.39 3.77
C ASN A 48 -6.39 -10.86 3.01
N PRO A 49 -6.36 -12.07 2.41
CA PRO A 49 -7.50 -12.63 1.73
C PRO A 49 -8.74 -12.67 2.65
N ILE A 50 -9.89 -12.30 2.09
CA ILE A 50 -11.16 -12.26 2.81
C ILE A 50 -12.04 -13.36 2.27
N THR A 51 -12.60 -14.17 3.15
CA THR A 51 -13.57 -15.20 2.79
C THR A 51 -14.92 -14.85 3.40
N VAL A 52 -15.92 -14.63 2.54
CA VAL A 52 -17.28 -14.24 2.97
C VAL A 52 -18.26 -15.34 2.63
N PRO A 53 -18.98 -15.91 3.61
CA PRO A 53 -20.01 -16.90 3.33
C PRO A 53 -21.25 -16.25 2.72
N MET A 54 -21.75 -16.82 1.65
CA MET A 54 -23.03 -16.44 1.04
C MET A 54 -24.14 -17.27 1.63
N ILE A 55 -25.02 -16.61 2.38
CA ILE A 55 -26.11 -17.28 3.12
C ILE A 55 -27.45 -16.93 2.48
N ASN A 56 -28.16 -17.93 2.03
CA ASN A 56 -29.52 -17.78 1.50
C ASN A 56 -30.47 -18.71 2.28
N ASN A 57 -31.59 -18.17 2.74
CA ASN A 57 -32.59 -18.89 3.53
C ASN A 57 -32.02 -19.68 4.72
N GLY A 58 -30.98 -19.14 5.37
CA GLY A 58 -30.31 -19.76 6.51
C GLY A 58 -29.33 -20.89 6.17
N THR A 59 -29.08 -21.13 4.88
CA THR A 59 -28.12 -22.13 4.39
C THR A 59 -26.96 -21.43 3.67
N VAL A 60 -25.74 -21.90 3.90
CA VAL A 60 -24.57 -21.42 3.15
C VAL A 60 -24.62 -22.06 1.76
N GLU A 61 -24.70 -21.23 0.71
CA GLU A 61 -24.69 -21.65 -0.69
C GLU A 61 -23.25 -21.73 -1.23
N GLY A 62 -22.37 -20.84 -0.79
CA GLY A 62 -21.00 -20.81 -1.23
C GLY A 62 -20.18 -19.79 -0.46
N TYR A 63 -18.99 -19.51 -0.97
CA TYR A 63 -18.04 -18.55 -0.39
C TYR A 63 -17.48 -17.64 -1.46
N VAL A 64 -17.45 -16.35 -1.18
CA VAL A 64 -16.71 -15.37 -1.97
C VAL A 64 -15.33 -15.21 -1.37
N ILE A 65 -14.29 -15.44 -2.15
CA ILE A 65 -12.89 -15.24 -1.76
C ILE A 65 -12.38 -14.02 -2.49
N ALA A 66 -12.04 -12.96 -1.76
CA ALA A 66 -11.54 -11.72 -2.32
C ALA A 66 -10.12 -11.42 -1.85
N LYS A 67 -9.23 -11.05 -2.79
CA LYS A 67 -7.92 -10.47 -2.50
C LYS A 67 -7.92 -9.02 -2.98
N LEU A 68 -7.69 -8.13 -2.06
CA LEU A 68 -7.69 -6.70 -2.31
C LEU A 68 -6.28 -6.13 -2.18
N VAL A 69 -6.04 -5.07 -2.93
CA VAL A 69 -4.86 -4.21 -2.82
C VAL A 69 -5.37 -2.78 -2.68
N PHE A 70 -4.70 -1.97 -1.90
CA PHE A 70 -4.99 -0.56 -1.84
C PHE A 70 -3.75 0.29 -2.06
N THR A 71 -3.97 1.51 -2.51
CA THR A 71 -2.94 2.51 -2.68
C THR A 71 -3.10 3.61 -1.63
N ALA A 72 -1.98 4.05 -1.10
CA ALA A 72 -1.93 5.17 -0.16
C ALA A 72 -0.57 5.87 -0.25
N ASP A 73 -0.50 7.08 0.27
CA ASP A 73 0.76 7.81 0.38
C ASP A 73 1.69 7.15 1.41
N ALA A 74 2.92 6.86 1.01
CA ALA A 74 3.89 6.14 1.83
C ALA A 74 4.27 6.87 3.14
N ARG A 75 4.30 8.21 3.13
CA ARG A 75 4.56 9.02 4.34
C ARG A 75 3.40 8.92 5.30
N THR A 76 2.19 9.01 4.77
CA THR A 76 0.96 8.90 5.56
C THR A 76 0.88 7.55 6.24
N LEU A 77 1.15 6.46 5.51
CA LEU A 77 1.12 5.10 6.08
C LEU A 77 2.09 4.90 7.24
N ARG A 78 3.29 5.47 7.16
CA ARG A 78 4.31 5.35 8.23
C ARG A 78 3.96 6.10 9.51
N ASN A 79 3.17 7.15 9.41
CA ASN A 79 2.79 7.97 10.55
C ASN A 79 1.52 7.47 11.25
N LEU A 80 0.86 6.44 10.69
CA LEU A 80 -0.33 5.86 11.28
C LEU A 80 0.01 4.86 12.38
N SER A 81 -0.61 5.00 13.53
CA SER A 81 -0.53 4.02 14.61
C SER A 81 -1.23 2.71 14.27
N VAL A 82 -2.26 2.76 13.42
CA VAL A 82 -3.02 1.61 12.93
C VAL A 82 -3.16 1.75 11.42
N GLY A 83 -2.67 0.76 10.70
CA GLY A 83 -2.76 0.75 9.23
C GLY A 83 -4.19 0.58 8.72
N PRO A 84 -4.49 1.06 7.50
CA PRO A 84 -5.81 0.96 6.88
C PRO A 84 -6.28 -0.48 6.62
N SER A 85 -5.35 -1.45 6.56
CA SER A 85 -5.62 -2.84 6.18
C SER A 85 -6.71 -3.50 7.01
N ALA A 86 -6.72 -3.29 8.34
CA ALA A 86 -7.73 -3.87 9.23
C ALA A 86 -9.13 -3.32 8.93
N PHE A 87 -9.24 -2.03 8.66
CA PHE A 87 -10.50 -1.39 8.28
C PHE A 87 -10.96 -1.84 6.89
N LEU A 88 -10.01 -2.04 5.96
CA LEU A 88 -10.31 -2.56 4.62
C LEU A 88 -10.89 -3.96 4.66
N VAL A 89 -10.32 -4.87 5.47
CA VAL A 89 -10.85 -6.22 5.67
C VAL A 89 -12.29 -6.17 6.19
N ASP A 90 -12.56 -5.37 7.22
CA ASP A 90 -13.88 -5.26 7.83
C ASP A 90 -14.90 -4.63 6.86
N GLU A 91 -14.56 -3.54 6.18
CA GLU A 91 -15.48 -2.89 5.23
C GLU A 91 -15.73 -3.76 3.99
N ALA A 92 -14.70 -4.42 3.47
CA ALA A 92 -14.87 -5.32 2.34
C ALA A 92 -15.75 -6.53 2.70
N PHE A 93 -15.57 -7.10 3.90
CA PHE A 93 -16.44 -8.16 4.39
C PHE A 93 -17.89 -7.68 4.46
N ARG A 94 -18.13 -6.50 5.06
CA ARG A 94 -19.47 -5.92 5.19
C ARG A 94 -20.09 -5.63 3.84
N GLU A 95 -19.35 -5.04 2.93
CA GLU A 95 -19.83 -4.68 1.60
C GLU A 95 -20.25 -5.93 0.80
N ILE A 96 -19.39 -6.97 0.76
CA ILE A 96 -19.70 -8.23 0.10
C ILE A 96 -20.89 -8.94 0.78
N TYR A 97 -20.91 -8.97 2.11
CA TYR A 97 -21.98 -9.64 2.87
C TYR A 97 -23.33 -8.94 2.70
N THR A 98 -23.36 -7.61 2.66
CA THR A 98 -24.59 -6.83 2.53
C THR A 98 -25.13 -6.85 1.11
N ASN A 99 -24.24 -6.89 0.11
CA ASN A 99 -24.57 -6.93 -1.31
C ASN A 99 -24.88 -8.35 -1.82
N GLN A 100 -25.52 -9.20 -1.00
CA GLN A 100 -25.95 -10.55 -1.40
C GLN A 100 -26.91 -10.58 -2.59
N ARG A 101 -27.44 -9.42 -3.02
CA ARG A 101 -28.24 -9.28 -4.25
C ARG A 101 -27.39 -9.25 -5.51
N VAL A 102 -26.09 -9.02 -5.36
CA VAL A 102 -25.14 -9.08 -6.48
C VAL A 102 -24.87 -10.55 -6.78
N ASP A 103 -25.21 -10.98 -7.97
CA ASP A 103 -24.89 -12.32 -8.45
C ASP A 103 -23.37 -12.41 -8.68
N PHE A 104 -22.63 -12.91 -7.69
CA PHE A 104 -21.18 -13.03 -7.72
C PHE A 104 -20.68 -13.99 -8.81
N GLU A 105 -21.58 -14.82 -9.39
CA GLU A 105 -21.27 -15.63 -10.56
C GLU A 105 -21.29 -14.81 -11.87
N LYS A 106 -22.03 -13.69 -11.87
CA LYS A 106 -22.27 -12.85 -13.08
C LYS A 106 -21.86 -11.40 -12.88
N LEU A 107 -20.87 -11.13 -12.03
CA LEU A 107 -20.38 -9.79 -11.77
C LEU A 107 -19.97 -9.08 -13.04
N ASN A 108 -20.48 -7.89 -13.22
CA ASN A 108 -20.02 -6.99 -14.27
C ASN A 108 -19.07 -5.93 -13.72
N LYS A 109 -18.39 -5.23 -14.63
CA LYS A 109 -17.40 -4.20 -14.28
C LYS A 109 -17.97 -3.08 -13.39
N TYR A 110 -19.24 -2.71 -13.60
CA TYR A 110 -19.87 -1.61 -12.84
C TYR A 110 -20.07 -1.99 -11.39
N ASP A 111 -20.46 -3.23 -11.10
CA ASP A 111 -20.66 -3.73 -9.75
C ASP A 111 -19.34 -3.72 -8.98
N LEU A 112 -18.24 -4.12 -9.62
CA LEU A 112 -16.90 -4.11 -9.01
C LEU A 112 -16.40 -2.71 -8.73
N ASP A 113 -16.59 -1.77 -9.64
CA ASP A 113 -16.21 -0.37 -9.46
C ASP A 113 -17.01 0.29 -8.31
N GLU A 114 -18.29 -0.06 -8.17
CA GLU A 114 -19.14 0.44 -7.08
C GLU A 114 -18.69 -0.11 -5.72
N ILE A 115 -18.45 -1.41 -5.64
CA ILE A 115 -17.96 -2.09 -4.43
C ILE A 115 -16.62 -1.48 -3.96
N THR A 116 -15.65 -1.34 -4.85
CA THR A 116 -14.33 -0.80 -4.48
C THR A 116 -14.39 0.66 -4.05
N LYS A 117 -15.22 1.48 -4.70
CA LYS A 117 -15.44 2.88 -4.30
C LYS A 117 -16.14 2.98 -2.95
N SER A 118 -17.13 2.13 -2.69
CA SER A 118 -17.84 2.07 -1.42
C SER A 118 -16.88 1.72 -0.28
N ILE A 119 -16.09 0.66 -0.45
CA ILE A 119 -15.06 0.24 0.52
C ILE A 119 -14.10 1.39 0.82
N ARG A 120 -13.51 2.03 -0.22
CA ARG A 120 -12.60 3.16 -0.06
C ARG A 120 -13.22 4.29 0.75
N ASN A 121 -14.43 4.71 0.38
CA ASN A 121 -15.11 5.83 1.02
C ASN A 121 -15.42 5.53 2.50
N ASN A 122 -15.88 4.32 2.80
CA ASN A 122 -16.20 3.89 4.14
C ASN A 122 -14.95 3.81 5.02
N VAL A 123 -13.85 3.25 4.50
CA VAL A 123 -12.56 3.20 5.21
C VAL A 123 -12.06 4.60 5.52
N ASN A 124 -12.01 5.50 4.53
CA ASN A 124 -11.58 6.89 4.74
C ASN A 124 -12.46 7.63 5.74
N LYS A 125 -13.77 7.41 5.69
CA LYS A 125 -14.71 7.97 6.67
C LYS A 125 -14.43 7.47 8.10
N ARG A 126 -14.12 6.18 8.28
CA ARG A 126 -13.76 5.62 9.60
C ARG A 126 -12.42 6.11 10.11
N LEU A 127 -11.46 6.32 9.22
CA LEU A 127 -10.16 6.89 9.55
C LEU A 127 -10.22 8.41 9.76
N ASN A 128 -11.35 9.05 9.43
CA ASN A 128 -11.54 10.49 9.43
C ASN A 128 -10.46 11.24 8.63
N ALA A 129 -9.95 10.63 7.57
CA ALA A 129 -8.92 11.18 6.69
C ALA A 129 -8.91 10.44 5.34
N ASP A 130 -8.53 11.13 4.27
CA ASP A 130 -8.39 10.58 2.90
C ASP A 130 -7.03 9.87 2.76
N ILE A 131 -6.90 8.71 3.37
CA ILE A 131 -5.65 7.93 3.40
C ILE A 131 -5.59 6.95 2.24
N VAL A 132 -6.68 6.21 2.03
CA VAL A 132 -6.79 5.23 0.95
C VAL A 132 -7.20 5.96 -0.33
N GLN A 133 -6.30 5.97 -1.32
CA GLN A 133 -6.54 6.64 -2.60
C GLN A 133 -7.38 5.78 -3.53
N GLU A 134 -7.05 4.49 -3.61
CA GLU A 134 -7.74 3.53 -4.47
C GLU A 134 -7.78 2.15 -3.81
N VAL A 135 -8.85 1.41 -4.06
CA VAL A 135 -8.99 0.00 -3.71
C VAL A 135 -9.14 -0.80 -5.00
N LEU A 136 -8.29 -1.80 -5.15
CA LEU A 136 -8.22 -2.66 -6.33
C LEU A 136 -8.51 -4.10 -5.94
N ILE A 137 -9.17 -4.83 -6.84
CA ILE A 137 -9.42 -6.27 -6.68
C ILE A 137 -8.30 -7.01 -7.42
N GLU A 138 -7.45 -7.73 -6.70
CA GLU A 138 -6.42 -8.59 -7.27
C GLU A 138 -7.03 -9.92 -7.73
N GLU A 139 -7.97 -10.46 -6.93
CA GLU A 139 -8.62 -11.72 -7.21
C GLU A 139 -10.01 -11.73 -6.57
N LEU A 140 -11.00 -12.24 -7.28
CA LEU A 140 -12.34 -12.46 -6.78
C LEU A 140 -12.86 -13.80 -7.32
N ASN A 141 -13.06 -14.75 -6.42
CA ASN A 141 -13.53 -16.09 -6.75
C ASN A 141 -14.79 -16.41 -5.96
N TYR A 142 -15.76 -17.02 -6.61
CA TYR A 142 -16.91 -17.67 -5.97
C TYR A 142 -16.67 -19.18 -5.97
N VAL A 143 -16.82 -19.80 -4.82
CA VAL A 143 -16.69 -21.26 -4.65
C VAL A 143 -18.03 -21.77 -4.13
N ASP A 144 -18.68 -22.64 -4.90
CA ASP A 144 -19.92 -23.29 -4.48
C ASP A 144 -19.65 -24.29 -3.35
N ARG A 145 -20.61 -24.42 -2.44
CA ARG A 145 -20.51 -25.36 -1.32
C ARG A 145 -20.30 -26.80 -1.79
N ASP A 146 -20.90 -27.20 -2.89
CA ASP A 146 -20.85 -28.56 -3.39
C ASP A 146 -19.48 -28.92 -3.96
N ASP A 147 -18.73 -27.94 -4.48
CA ASP A 147 -17.36 -28.10 -4.97
C ASP A 147 -16.34 -28.38 -3.83
N ILE A 148 -16.67 -27.99 -2.60
CA ILE A 148 -15.80 -28.21 -1.42
C ILE A 148 -15.92 -29.65 -0.88
N ARG A 149 -16.98 -30.36 -1.26
CA ARG A 149 -17.29 -31.72 -0.74
C ARG A 149 -16.83 -32.86 -1.65
N SER A 150 -16.33 -32.54 -2.82
CA SER A 150 -15.76 -33.51 -3.78
C SER A 150 -14.25 -33.61 -3.61
#